data_4bb7a5a2f8243cd395b6134cf15d3494
#
_entry.id   4bb7a5a2f8243cd395b6134cf15d3494
#
_cell.length_a   1.000
_cell.length_b   1.000
_cell.length_c   1.000
_cell.angle_alpha   90.00
_cell.angle_beta   90.00
_cell.angle_gamma   90.00
#
_symmetry.space_group_name_H-M   'P 1'
#
loop_
_entity.id
_entity.type
_entity.pdbx_description
1 polymer ?
#
loop_
_entity_poly.entity_id
_entity_poly.type
_entity_poly.pdbx_seq_one_letter_code
_entity_poly.pdbx_strand_id
1 'polypeptide(L)'
;LSKRDAAGNGCVYRTAGRIRQRLDRLGAVRYRVESAGTDLEIAAGAQRTWAGVSGRNIPSFEIFVSPDWRGTRGVFYADQPSYRSGNIVRGVRLEFRDGRVR
;
A
#
# COMPACT_ATOMS: atom_id res chain seq x y z
N LEU A 1 -24.79 14.07 3.23
CA LEU A 1 -23.76 14.60 2.37
C LEU A 1 -24.32 15.65 1.44
N SER A 2 -23.66 16.80 1.34
CA SER A 2 -24.06 17.81 0.38
C SER A 2 -23.79 17.35 -1.06
N LYS A 3 -24.52 17.90 -2.03
CA LYS A 3 -24.28 17.60 -3.45
C LYS A 3 -22.84 17.91 -3.87
N ARG A 4 -22.23 18.92 -3.26
CA ARG A 4 -20.86 19.33 -3.55
C ARG A 4 -19.86 18.27 -3.10
N ASP A 5 -20.03 17.73 -1.90
CA ASP A 5 -19.15 16.67 -1.38
C ASP A 5 -19.29 15.38 -2.18
N ALA A 6 -20.51 15.03 -2.57
CA ALA A 6 -20.76 13.89 -3.42
C ALA A 6 -20.07 14.03 -4.79
N ALA A 7 -20.08 15.23 -5.40
CA ALA A 7 -19.43 15.49 -6.67
C ALA A 7 -17.89 15.42 -6.53
N GLY A 8 -17.34 16.01 -5.47
CA GLY A 8 -15.90 15.94 -5.19
C GLY A 8 -15.44 14.52 -4.95
N ASN A 9 -16.15 13.77 -4.12
CA ASN A 9 -15.85 12.37 -3.85
C ASN A 9 -15.98 11.51 -5.13
N GLY A 10 -16.98 11.77 -5.96
CA GLY A 10 -17.16 11.08 -7.24
C GLY A 10 -15.95 11.27 -8.18
N CYS A 11 -15.33 12.46 -8.19
CA CYS A 11 -14.12 12.72 -8.96
C CYS A 11 -12.93 11.91 -8.45
N VAL A 12 -12.72 11.86 -7.14
CA VAL A 12 -11.65 11.07 -6.52
C VAL A 12 -11.85 9.58 -6.80
N TYR A 13 -13.04 9.06 -6.64
CA TYR A 13 -13.35 7.66 -6.90
C TYR A 13 -13.11 7.28 -8.37
N ARG A 14 -13.48 8.13 -9.31
CA ARG A 14 -13.22 7.90 -10.73
C ARG A 14 -11.74 7.89 -11.05
N THR A 15 -10.98 8.82 -10.49
CA THR A 15 -9.53 8.88 -10.66
C THR A 15 -8.88 7.64 -10.07
N ALA A 16 -9.24 7.25 -8.87
CA ALA A 16 -8.75 6.05 -8.22
C ALA A 16 -9.07 4.80 -9.03
N GLY A 17 -10.28 4.71 -9.58
CA GLY A 17 -10.68 3.60 -10.44
C GLY A 17 -9.83 3.48 -11.70
N ARG A 18 -9.50 4.60 -12.33
CA ARG A 18 -8.62 4.64 -13.50
C ARG A 18 -7.20 4.18 -13.14
N ILE A 19 -6.67 4.63 -12.01
CA ILE A 19 -5.35 4.23 -11.53
C ILE A 19 -5.32 2.73 -11.26
N ARG A 20 -6.33 2.19 -10.57
CA ARG A 20 -6.43 0.76 -10.32
C ARG A 20 -6.44 -0.06 -11.59
N GLN A 21 -7.26 0.33 -12.56
CA GLN A 21 -7.33 -0.35 -13.85
C GLN A 21 -5.98 -0.33 -14.57
N ARG A 22 -5.30 0.81 -14.54
CA ARG A 22 -3.97 0.94 -15.15
C ARG A 22 -2.94 0.05 -14.46
N LEU A 23 -2.95 -0.01 -13.15
CA LEU A 23 -2.07 -0.89 -12.38
C LEU A 23 -2.36 -2.37 -12.67
N ASP A 24 -3.63 -2.75 -12.75
CA ASP A 24 -4.02 -4.11 -13.09
C ASP A 24 -3.56 -4.50 -14.51
N ARG A 25 -3.66 -3.58 -15.48
CA ARG A 25 -3.22 -3.81 -16.86
C ARG A 25 -1.71 -3.97 -16.99
N LEU A 26 -0.93 -3.32 -16.14
CA LEU A 26 0.53 -3.48 -16.13
C LEU A 26 0.94 -4.91 -15.86
N GLY A 27 0.13 -5.67 -15.12
CA GLY A 27 0.42 -7.05 -14.81
C GLY A 27 1.73 -7.26 -14.08
N ALA A 28 2.20 -6.24 -13.38
CA ALA A 28 3.45 -6.31 -12.65
C ALA A 28 3.37 -7.37 -11.56
N VAL A 29 4.35 -8.27 -11.52
CA VAL A 29 4.42 -9.36 -10.55
C VAL A 29 5.39 -9.07 -9.42
N ARG A 30 6.24 -8.05 -9.56
CA ARG A 30 7.21 -7.64 -8.57
C ARG A 30 7.26 -6.13 -8.46
N TYR A 31 7.44 -5.66 -7.24
CA TYR A 31 7.59 -4.25 -6.92
C TYR A 31 8.84 -4.07 -6.07
N ARG A 32 9.59 -3.05 -6.36
CA ARG A 32 10.72 -2.64 -5.52
C ARG A 32 10.45 -1.26 -4.95
N VAL A 33 10.57 -1.15 -3.65
CA VAL A 33 10.40 0.11 -2.92
C VAL A 33 11.76 0.54 -2.40
N GLU A 34 12.23 1.70 -2.84
CA GLU A 34 13.47 2.28 -2.38
C GLU A 34 13.22 3.64 -1.73
N SER A 35 13.71 3.80 -0.55
CA SER A 35 13.73 5.07 0.15
C SER A 35 14.87 5.07 1.16
N ALA A 36 15.06 6.17 1.91
CA ALA A 36 16.11 6.22 2.91
C ALA A 36 15.96 5.10 3.94
N GLY A 37 16.90 4.17 3.98
CA GLY A 37 16.89 3.03 4.88
C GLY A 37 16.00 1.86 4.45
N THR A 38 15.22 2.00 3.40
CA THR A 38 14.34 0.94 2.87
C THR A 38 14.78 0.53 1.48
N ASP A 39 14.96 -0.76 1.30
CA ASP A 39 15.13 -1.40 0.00
C ASP A 39 14.41 -2.74 0.06
N LEU A 40 13.16 -2.73 -0.37
CA LEU A 40 12.25 -3.85 -0.19
C LEU A 40 11.73 -4.32 -1.55
N GLU A 41 11.82 -5.61 -1.79
CA GLU A 41 11.23 -6.25 -2.95
C GLU A 41 10.00 -7.05 -2.52
N ILE A 42 8.90 -6.84 -3.24
CA ILE A 42 7.60 -7.45 -2.94
C ILE A 42 7.10 -8.14 -4.19
N ALA A 43 6.65 -9.38 -4.03
CA ALA A 43 5.98 -10.10 -5.11
C ALA A 43 4.47 -9.92 -5.00
N ALA A 44 3.84 -9.48 -6.09
CA ALA A 44 2.40 -9.54 -6.22
C ALA A 44 2.03 -10.82 -6.95
N GLY A 45 1.12 -11.61 -6.41
CA GLY A 45 0.66 -12.83 -7.06
C GLY A 45 -0.04 -12.53 -8.39
N ALA A 46 0.04 -13.45 -9.35
CA ALA A 46 -0.51 -13.26 -10.70
C ALA A 46 -2.03 -13.01 -10.73
N GLN A 47 -2.75 -13.44 -9.70
CA GLN A 47 -4.20 -13.27 -9.60
C GLN A 47 -4.59 -12.13 -8.65
N ARG A 48 -3.66 -11.28 -8.25
CA ARG A 48 -3.92 -10.16 -7.36
C ARG A 48 -4.41 -8.96 -8.15
N THR A 49 -5.41 -8.29 -7.62
CA THR A 49 -5.95 -7.06 -8.19
C THR A 49 -5.79 -5.92 -7.20
N TRP A 50 -5.59 -4.72 -7.72
CA TRP A 50 -5.54 -3.51 -6.91
C TRP A 50 -6.94 -3.19 -6.38
N ALA A 51 -7.01 -2.79 -5.13
CA ALA A 51 -8.24 -2.45 -4.42
C ALA A 51 -8.10 -1.09 -3.75
N GLY A 52 -9.17 -0.59 -3.18
CA GLY A 52 -9.18 0.64 -2.40
C GLY A 52 -10.26 1.61 -2.83
N VAL A 53 -10.43 2.66 -2.04
CA VAL A 53 -11.42 3.73 -2.25
C VAL A 53 -12.83 3.16 -2.44
N SER A 54 -13.21 2.23 -1.57
CA SER A 54 -14.52 1.57 -1.63
C SER A 54 -15.62 2.34 -0.93
N GLY A 55 -15.27 3.42 -0.24
CA GLY A 55 -16.21 4.18 0.59
C GLY A 55 -16.46 3.61 1.98
N ARG A 56 -15.88 2.47 2.31
CA ARG A 56 -16.03 1.84 3.63
C ARG A 56 -15.10 2.44 4.68
N ASN A 57 -13.90 2.82 4.28
CA ASN A 57 -12.93 3.51 5.13
C ASN A 57 -12.86 4.97 4.71
N ILE A 58 -13.66 5.81 5.33
CA ILE A 58 -13.71 7.23 5.03
C ILE A 58 -13.14 8.01 6.22
N PRO A 59 -12.23 8.96 5.97
CA PRO A 59 -11.62 9.30 4.68
C PRO A 59 -10.42 8.39 4.37
N SER A 60 -10.48 7.64 3.30
CA SER A 60 -9.33 6.90 2.79
C SER A 60 -9.27 7.02 1.28
N PHE A 61 -8.13 7.47 0.78
CA PHE A 61 -7.83 7.56 -0.64
C PHE A 61 -6.72 6.57 -1.02
N GLU A 62 -6.64 5.51 -0.28
CA GLU A 62 -5.63 4.49 -0.42
C GLU A 62 -5.99 3.50 -1.52
N ILE A 63 -5.02 3.20 -2.36
CA ILE A 63 -5.08 2.11 -3.32
C ILE A 63 -4.02 1.10 -2.90
N PHE A 64 -4.41 -0.15 -2.77
CA PHE A 64 -3.52 -1.18 -2.25
C PHE A 64 -3.68 -2.50 -2.97
N VAL A 65 -2.67 -3.34 -2.86
CA VAL A 65 -2.69 -4.73 -3.27
C VAL A 65 -2.08 -5.58 -2.16
N SER A 66 -2.66 -6.74 -1.92
CA SER A 66 -2.09 -7.68 -0.97
C SER A 66 -1.02 -8.51 -1.65
N PRO A 67 0.24 -8.42 -1.23
CA PRO A 67 1.32 -9.16 -1.86
C PRO A 67 1.30 -10.65 -1.52
N ASP A 68 2.02 -11.44 -2.29
CA ASP A 68 2.41 -12.77 -1.87
C ASP A 68 3.60 -12.64 -0.91
N TRP A 69 3.36 -12.96 0.37
CA TRP A 69 4.35 -12.78 1.42
C TRP A 69 5.66 -13.53 1.16
N ARG A 70 5.61 -14.65 0.45
CA ARG A 70 6.77 -15.50 0.19
C ARG A 70 7.84 -14.82 -0.65
N GLY A 71 7.44 -13.87 -1.47
CA GLY A 71 8.36 -13.10 -2.32
C GLY A 71 8.91 -11.84 -1.68
N THR A 72 8.60 -11.57 -0.42
CA THR A 72 9.09 -10.38 0.27
C THR A 72 10.51 -10.58 0.74
N ARG A 73 11.41 -9.70 0.33
CA ARG A 73 12.81 -9.70 0.75
C ARG A 73 13.39 -8.30 0.75
N GLY A 74 14.37 -8.09 1.60
CA GLY A 74 15.05 -6.82 1.74
C GLY A 74 14.83 -6.19 3.09
N VAL A 75 14.97 -4.88 3.16
CA VAL A 75 14.92 -4.12 4.42
C VAL A 75 13.81 -3.09 4.34
N PHE A 76 12.97 -3.07 5.35
CA PHE A 76 12.00 -2.01 5.60
C PHE A 76 12.44 -1.20 6.81
N TYR A 77 12.48 0.12 6.66
CA TYR A 77 12.77 1.04 7.75
C TYR A 77 11.65 2.08 7.84
N ALA A 78 11.03 2.14 9.02
CA ALA A 78 10.03 3.15 9.32
C ALA A 78 10.73 4.40 9.87
N ASP A 79 10.81 5.44 9.05
CA ASP A 79 11.45 6.71 9.40
C ASP A 79 10.54 7.63 10.21
N GLN A 80 9.26 7.31 10.29
CA GLN A 80 8.27 8.05 11.06
C GLN A 80 7.91 7.32 12.35
N PRO A 81 7.69 8.06 13.45
CA PRO A 81 7.26 7.44 14.68
C PRO A 81 5.82 6.91 14.57
N SER A 82 5.57 5.79 15.20
CA SER A 82 4.23 5.22 15.33
C SER A 82 3.75 5.36 16.78
N TYR A 83 2.52 5.81 16.93
CA TYR A 83 1.90 6.00 18.23
C TYR A 83 0.83 4.94 18.44
N ARG A 84 0.98 4.16 19.49
CA ARG A 84 -0.02 3.13 19.79
C ARG A 84 -0.13 2.94 21.31
N SER A 85 -1.38 3.00 21.80
CA SER A 85 -1.68 2.75 23.23
C SER A 85 -0.83 3.60 24.19
N GLY A 86 -0.62 4.89 23.85
CA GLY A 86 0.18 5.80 24.65
C GLY A 86 1.69 5.63 24.52
N ASN A 87 2.14 4.69 23.71
CA ASN A 87 3.56 4.45 23.47
C ASN A 87 4.00 4.99 22.10
N ILE A 88 5.25 5.42 22.04
CA ILE A 88 5.88 5.86 20.81
C ILE A 88 6.90 4.81 20.39
N VAL A 89 6.77 4.30 19.17
CA VAL A 89 7.71 3.36 18.57
C VAL A 89 8.44 4.06 17.45
N ARG A 90 9.76 4.05 17.50
CA ARG A 90 10.63 4.73 16.51
C ARG A 90 11.71 3.77 16.01
N GLY A 91 12.19 4.07 14.80
CA GLY A 91 13.35 3.38 14.25
C GLY A 91 13.11 1.89 14.01
N VAL A 92 11.88 1.51 13.65
CA VAL A 92 11.57 0.11 13.36
C VAL A 92 12.27 -0.28 12.05
N ARG A 93 13.15 -1.27 12.15
CA ARG A 93 13.85 -1.84 11.02
C ARG A 93 13.55 -3.33 10.95
N LEU A 94 13.00 -3.77 9.83
CA LEU A 94 12.67 -5.16 9.60
C LEU A 94 13.45 -5.67 8.40
N GLU A 95 14.08 -6.81 8.56
CA GLU A 95 14.77 -7.50 7.49
C GLU A 95 13.98 -8.74 7.10
N PHE A 96 13.67 -8.85 5.80
CA PHE A 96 12.87 -9.95 5.26
C PHE A 96 13.73 -10.85 4.37
N ARG A 97 13.53 -12.14 4.55
CA ARG A 97 14.10 -13.16 3.67
C ARG A 97 13.04 -14.23 3.43
N ASP A 98 12.68 -14.42 2.17
CA ASP A 98 11.64 -15.37 1.75
C ASP A 98 10.33 -15.18 2.54
N GLY A 99 9.94 -13.91 2.73
CA GLY A 99 8.72 -13.54 3.43
C GLY A 99 8.76 -13.61 4.95
N ARG A 100 9.89 -13.96 5.52
CA ARG A 100 10.05 -14.06 6.98
C ARG A 100 10.92 -12.94 7.51
N VAL A 101 10.54 -12.41 8.66
CA VAL A 101 11.35 -11.43 9.39
C VAL A 101 12.53 -12.16 10.04
N ARG A 102 13.69 -11.59 9.86
CA ARG A 102 14.94 -12.14 10.39
C ARG A 102 15.60 -11.19 11.37
#